data_e1837350103aa398473647f099f97356
#
_entry.id   e1837350103aa398473647f099f97356
#
_cell.length_a   1.000
_cell.length_b   1.000
_cell.length_c   1.000
_cell.angle_alpha   90.00
_cell.angle_beta   90.00
_cell.angle_gamma   90.00
#
_symmetry.space_group_name_H-M   'P 1'
#
loop_
_entity.id
_entity.type
_entity.pdbx_description
1 polymer ?
#
loop_
_entity_poly.entity_id
_entity_poly.type
_entity_poly.pdbx_seq_one_letter_code
_entity_poly.pdbx_strand_id
1 'polypeptide(L)'
;MAIRETDVLCGHIRGIAAGNPAVTAFKGIPYAEAPTGNNRWRPPIPKKPWSGTFDAVRFGNICPQVIPQPGTFYHKEFFSYQHLETHHEDCLQLNIWTPADSKSDNLPVLVFIHGGGFQTNYSFAPQFDGELMAAQGIVVVTINYRLGLFGFLAHPDLRDESPHGLAGTYG
;
A
#
# COMPACT_ATOMS: atom_id res chain seq x y z
N MET A 1 24.60 7.66 3.76
CA MET A 1 23.98 6.46 3.12
C MET A 1 22.56 6.39 3.63
N ALA A 2 21.58 6.25 2.76
CA ALA A 2 20.17 6.22 3.18
C ALA A 2 19.92 5.17 4.27
N ILE A 3 19.08 5.52 5.28
CA ILE A 3 18.76 4.64 6.42
C ILE A 3 18.08 3.36 5.92
N ARG A 4 18.53 2.20 6.40
CA ARG A 4 17.96 0.88 6.06
C ARG A 4 17.02 0.36 7.13
N GLU A 5 17.09 0.90 8.32
CA GLU A 5 16.26 0.49 9.45
C GLU A 5 15.75 1.73 10.18
N THR A 6 14.51 1.66 10.67
CA THR A 6 13.94 2.76 11.44
C THR A 6 12.75 2.28 12.29
N ASP A 7 12.45 3.01 13.37
CA ASP A 7 11.23 2.80 14.15
C ASP A 7 10.10 3.62 13.58
N VAL A 8 8.94 3.01 13.49
CA VAL A 8 7.65 3.61 13.18
C VAL A 8 6.68 3.38 14.34
N LEU A 9 5.47 3.97 14.28
CA LEU A 9 4.50 3.83 15.37
C LEU A 9 4.16 2.38 15.74
N CYS A 10 4.18 1.48 14.76
CA CYS A 10 3.83 0.07 14.97
C CYS A 10 5.02 -0.83 15.32
N GLY A 11 6.27 -0.34 15.28
CA GLY A 11 7.45 -1.14 15.60
C GLY A 11 8.67 -0.80 14.74
N HIS A 12 9.64 -1.70 14.74
CA HIS A 12 10.87 -1.55 13.95
C HIS A 12 10.71 -2.14 12.57
N ILE A 13 11.21 -1.44 11.53
CA ILE A 13 11.18 -1.90 10.14
C ILE A 13 12.57 -1.90 9.52
N ARG A 14 12.80 -2.88 8.64
CA ARG A 14 14.00 -2.97 7.81
C ARG A 14 13.62 -2.94 6.34
N GLY A 15 14.27 -2.04 5.57
CA GLY A 15 14.15 -1.93 4.12
C GLY A 15 15.39 -2.44 3.39
N ILE A 16 15.38 -2.27 2.08
CA ILE A 16 16.49 -2.64 1.19
C ILE A 16 16.98 -1.43 0.38
N ALA A 17 18.19 -1.55 -0.17
CA ALA A 17 18.61 -0.62 -1.21
C ALA A 17 17.64 -0.73 -2.39
N ALA A 18 17.21 0.39 -2.95
CA ALA A 18 16.56 0.44 -4.25
C ALA A 18 17.60 0.18 -5.37
N GLY A 19 17.23 0.29 -6.64
CA GLY A 19 18.17 0.21 -7.75
C GLY A 19 19.30 1.25 -7.62
N ASN A 20 18.96 2.45 -7.18
CA ASN A 20 19.93 3.45 -6.71
C ASN A 20 20.22 3.20 -5.21
N PRO A 21 21.47 2.84 -4.84
CA PRO A 21 21.83 2.56 -3.45
C PRO A 21 21.74 3.77 -2.50
N ALA A 22 21.62 4.99 -3.04
CA ALA A 22 21.36 6.20 -2.25
C ALA A 22 19.89 6.31 -1.80
N VAL A 23 19.01 5.41 -2.25
CA VAL A 23 17.59 5.35 -1.88
C VAL A 23 17.32 4.03 -1.16
N THR A 24 16.54 4.10 -0.08
CA THR A 24 16.00 2.92 0.58
C THR A 24 14.55 2.71 0.14
N ALA A 25 14.21 1.48 -0.19
CA ALA A 25 12.83 1.04 -0.37
C ALA A 25 12.39 0.22 0.84
N PHE A 26 11.31 0.64 1.49
CA PHE A 26 10.55 -0.15 2.44
C PHE A 26 9.24 -0.57 1.75
N LYS A 27 8.98 -1.87 1.66
CA LYS A 27 7.90 -2.44 0.84
C LYS A 27 6.93 -3.24 1.68
N GLY A 28 5.63 -3.11 1.40
CA GLY A 28 4.59 -3.94 1.99
C GLY A 28 4.34 -3.69 3.48
N ILE A 29 4.55 -2.47 3.98
CA ILE A 29 4.33 -2.12 5.39
C ILE A 29 2.82 -2.08 5.65
N PRO A 30 2.27 -2.91 6.58
CA PRO A 30 0.85 -2.85 6.92
C PRO A 30 0.55 -1.58 7.73
N TYR A 31 -0.45 -0.81 7.30
CA TYR A 31 -0.89 0.39 8.03
C TYR A 31 -2.22 0.18 8.78
N ALA A 32 -2.92 -0.91 8.48
CA ALA A 32 -4.15 -1.31 9.15
C ALA A 32 -4.17 -2.82 9.38
N GLU A 33 -5.05 -3.28 10.27
CA GLU A 33 -5.34 -4.71 10.42
C GLU A 33 -6.00 -5.24 9.14
N ALA A 34 -5.79 -6.53 8.87
CA ALA A 34 -6.35 -7.17 7.69
C ALA A 34 -7.89 -7.03 7.67
N PRO A 35 -8.48 -6.48 6.60
CA PRO A 35 -9.93 -6.31 6.48
C PRO A 35 -10.60 -7.61 6.03
N THR A 36 -10.30 -8.71 6.71
CA THR A 36 -10.77 -10.06 6.43
C THR A 36 -11.80 -10.52 7.47
N GLY A 37 -12.62 -11.51 7.14
CA GLY A 37 -13.58 -12.10 8.07
C GLY A 37 -14.50 -11.04 8.66
N ASN A 38 -14.52 -10.91 9.99
CA ASN A 38 -15.36 -9.96 10.70
C ASN A 38 -14.98 -8.48 10.49
N ASN A 39 -13.81 -8.20 9.93
CA ASN A 39 -13.36 -6.84 9.59
C ASN A 39 -13.74 -6.42 8.15
N ARG A 40 -14.23 -7.37 7.35
CA ARG A 40 -14.70 -7.07 5.98
C ARG A 40 -15.84 -6.08 6.04
N TRP A 41 -15.84 -5.10 5.12
CA TRP A 41 -16.85 -4.04 5.01
C TRP A 41 -17.02 -3.18 6.27
N ARG A 42 -16.04 -3.16 7.16
CA ARG A 42 -16.02 -2.33 8.35
C ARG A 42 -14.96 -1.23 8.24
N PRO A 43 -15.05 -0.17 9.05
CA PRO A 43 -13.99 0.83 9.14
C PRO A 43 -12.62 0.20 9.34
N PRO A 44 -11.54 0.77 8.78
CA PRO A 44 -10.20 0.24 8.99
C PRO A 44 -9.81 0.34 10.46
N ILE A 45 -9.18 -0.71 10.97
CA ILE A 45 -8.63 -0.76 12.32
C ILE A 45 -7.14 -0.46 12.22
N PRO A 46 -6.60 0.54 12.93
CA PRO A 46 -5.18 0.83 12.94
C PRO A 46 -4.35 -0.42 13.25
N LYS A 47 -3.22 -0.57 12.57
CA LYS A 47 -2.32 -1.70 12.79
C LYS A 47 -1.80 -1.72 14.22
N LYS A 48 -1.93 -2.87 14.89
CA LYS A 48 -1.36 -3.08 16.21
C LYS A 48 0.17 -3.13 16.14
N PRO A 49 0.87 -2.65 17.18
CA PRO A 49 2.31 -2.79 17.25
C PRO A 49 2.76 -4.26 17.17
N TRP A 50 3.87 -4.48 16.47
CA TRP A 50 4.53 -5.78 16.41
C TRP A 50 5.82 -5.78 17.25
N SER A 51 6.27 -6.97 17.66
CA SER A 51 7.56 -7.18 18.29
C SER A 51 8.62 -7.57 17.26
N GLY A 52 9.87 -7.18 17.53
CA GLY A 52 10.99 -7.47 16.63
C GLY A 52 10.99 -6.58 15.38
N THR A 53 11.71 -7.00 14.36
CA THR A 53 11.91 -6.27 13.11
C THR A 53 10.98 -6.82 12.04
N PHE A 54 10.19 -5.95 11.42
CA PHE A 54 9.42 -6.26 10.22
C PHE A 54 10.32 -6.04 8.99
N ASP A 55 10.58 -7.10 8.24
CA ASP A 55 11.36 -7.04 7.01
C ASP A 55 10.50 -6.50 5.84
N ALA A 56 10.55 -5.19 5.66
CA ALA A 56 9.82 -4.46 4.61
C ALA A 56 10.57 -4.54 3.27
N VAL A 57 10.81 -5.74 2.78
CA VAL A 57 11.67 -6.01 1.61
C VAL A 57 10.90 -6.53 0.40
N ARG A 58 9.60 -6.83 0.53
CA ARG A 58 8.74 -7.35 -0.52
C ARG A 58 7.43 -6.56 -0.56
N PHE A 59 6.92 -6.33 -1.75
CA PHE A 59 5.57 -5.79 -1.91
C PHE A 59 4.54 -6.74 -1.30
N GLY A 60 3.45 -6.18 -0.84
CA GLY A 60 2.36 -6.95 -0.28
C GLY A 60 1.33 -7.40 -1.30
N ASN A 61 0.15 -7.79 -0.81
CA ASN A 61 -0.93 -8.28 -1.64
C ASN A 61 -1.60 -7.16 -2.45
N ILE A 62 -2.12 -7.52 -3.61
CA ILE A 62 -3.01 -6.68 -4.41
C ILE A 62 -4.43 -6.86 -3.87
N CYS A 63 -5.17 -5.76 -3.74
CA CYS A 63 -6.59 -5.84 -3.37
C CYS A 63 -7.37 -6.66 -4.39
N PRO A 64 -8.35 -7.49 -3.98
CA PRO A 64 -9.18 -8.26 -4.90
C PRO A 64 -9.84 -7.35 -5.92
N GLN A 65 -9.65 -7.66 -7.20
CA GLN A 65 -10.10 -6.85 -8.32
C GLN A 65 -10.22 -7.67 -9.59
N VAL A 66 -10.95 -7.14 -10.57
CA VAL A 66 -11.02 -7.76 -11.89
C VAL A 66 -9.75 -7.41 -12.67
N ILE A 67 -9.05 -8.43 -13.13
CA ILE A 67 -7.89 -8.25 -14.02
C ILE A 67 -8.38 -8.06 -15.45
N PRO A 68 -7.88 -7.05 -16.17
CA PRO A 68 -8.17 -6.89 -17.59
C PRO A 68 -7.77 -8.13 -18.38
N GLN A 69 -8.53 -8.44 -19.42
CA GLN A 69 -8.25 -9.61 -20.26
C GLN A 69 -6.85 -9.56 -20.87
N PRO A 70 -6.11 -10.68 -20.88
CA PRO A 70 -4.82 -10.78 -21.52
C PRO A 70 -4.84 -10.27 -22.97
N GLY A 71 -3.80 -9.52 -23.36
CA GLY A 71 -3.69 -8.94 -24.69
C GLY A 71 -4.35 -7.58 -24.90
N THR A 72 -5.21 -7.12 -23.98
CA THR A 72 -5.72 -5.76 -24.03
C THR A 72 -4.64 -4.72 -23.67
N PHE A 73 -4.83 -3.47 -24.09
CA PHE A 73 -3.93 -2.36 -23.74
C PHE A 73 -3.74 -2.27 -22.21
N TYR A 74 -4.81 -2.23 -21.45
CA TYR A 74 -4.76 -2.12 -19.99
C TYR A 74 -4.02 -3.30 -19.34
N HIS A 75 -4.22 -4.52 -19.84
CA HIS A 75 -3.47 -5.68 -19.34
C HIS A 75 -1.98 -5.52 -19.60
N LYS A 76 -1.59 -5.13 -20.83
CA LYS A 76 -0.18 -4.99 -21.20
C LYS A 76 0.53 -3.91 -20.40
N GLU A 77 -0.12 -2.75 -20.20
CA GLU A 77 0.49 -1.58 -19.57
C GLU A 77 0.50 -1.66 -18.03
N PHE A 78 -0.49 -2.31 -17.41
CA PHE A 78 -0.67 -2.23 -15.97
C PHE A 78 -0.69 -3.58 -15.25
N PHE A 79 -0.87 -4.70 -15.96
CA PHE A 79 -1.10 -6.00 -15.34
C PHE A 79 -0.27 -7.16 -15.93
N SER A 80 0.67 -6.91 -16.84
CA SER A 80 1.49 -7.94 -17.48
C SER A 80 2.70 -8.39 -16.64
N TYR A 81 2.77 -8.01 -15.36
CA TYR A 81 3.93 -8.21 -14.51
C TYR A 81 3.77 -9.41 -13.58
N GLN A 82 4.88 -10.03 -13.24
CA GLN A 82 4.95 -11.26 -12.42
C GLN A 82 4.43 -11.11 -10.98
N HIS A 83 4.07 -9.90 -10.54
CA HIS A 83 3.61 -9.61 -9.17
C HIS A 83 2.10 -9.76 -8.97
N LEU A 84 1.35 -10.17 -10.01
CA LEU A 84 -0.11 -10.23 -9.99
C LEU A 84 -0.68 -11.48 -9.30
N GLU A 85 0.14 -12.36 -8.78
CA GLU A 85 -0.31 -13.65 -8.25
C GLU A 85 -0.95 -13.58 -6.85
N THR A 86 -0.81 -12.47 -6.13
CA THR A 86 -1.25 -12.36 -4.75
C THR A 86 -2.42 -11.39 -4.57
N HIS A 87 -3.59 -11.79 -5.08
CA HIS A 87 -4.85 -11.09 -4.77
C HIS A 87 -5.37 -11.56 -3.43
N HIS A 88 -5.43 -10.68 -2.45
CA HIS A 88 -5.90 -11.00 -1.12
C HIS A 88 -6.53 -9.78 -0.44
N GLU A 89 -7.54 -9.99 0.40
CA GLU A 89 -8.17 -8.90 1.16
C GLU A 89 -7.21 -8.24 2.15
N ASP A 90 -6.20 -8.97 2.66
CA ASP A 90 -5.11 -8.38 3.46
C ASP A 90 -4.17 -7.59 2.54
N CYS A 91 -4.62 -6.43 2.10
CA CYS A 91 -3.98 -5.57 1.12
C CYS A 91 -3.72 -4.13 1.61
N LEU A 92 -4.07 -3.81 2.86
CA LEU A 92 -3.91 -2.47 3.42
C LEU A 92 -2.44 -2.22 3.81
N GLN A 93 -1.62 -2.02 2.80
CA GLN A 93 -0.17 -1.90 2.89
C GLN A 93 0.31 -0.71 2.08
N LEU A 94 1.44 -0.16 2.48
CA LEU A 94 2.10 0.94 1.80
C LEU A 94 3.57 0.62 1.51
N ASN A 95 4.16 1.38 0.61
CA ASN A 95 5.58 1.33 0.29
C ASN A 95 6.18 2.72 0.44
N ILE A 96 7.45 2.79 0.81
CA ILE A 96 8.18 4.04 1.01
C ILE A 96 9.51 3.96 0.28
N TRP A 97 9.84 5.01 -0.48
CA TRP A 97 11.17 5.25 -0.99
C TRP A 97 11.71 6.52 -0.35
N THR A 98 12.93 6.45 0.19
CA THR A 98 13.54 7.59 0.88
C THR A 98 15.03 7.67 0.65
N PRO A 99 15.59 8.85 0.37
CA PRO A 99 17.03 9.10 0.33
C PRO A 99 17.57 9.53 1.71
N ALA A 100 16.70 9.64 2.74
CA ALA A 100 17.10 10.15 4.06
C ALA A 100 18.27 9.35 4.65
N ASP A 101 19.26 10.04 5.16
CA ASP A 101 20.38 9.48 5.91
C ASP A 101 20.07 9.36 7.40
N SER A 102 19.10 10.15 7.88
CA SER A 102 18.70 10.26 9.28
C SER A 102 17.20 10.51 9.42
N LYS A 103 16.63 10.11 10.55
CA LYS A 103 15.24 10.45 10.94
C LYS A 103 15.01 11.97 11.08
N SER A 104 16.06 12.76 11.26
CA SER A 104 16.00 14.22 11.43
C SER A 104 16.09 15.01 10.12
N ASP A 105 16.18 14.38 8.98
CA ASP A 105 16.38 15.07 7.70
C ASP A 105 15.16 15.89 7.26
N ASN A 106 13.97 15.60 7.84
CA ASN A 106 12.72 16.36 7.63
C ASN A 106 12.40 16.59 6.13
N LEU A 107 12.61 15.58 5.30
CA LEU A 107 12.36 15.66 3.86
C LEU A 107 10.86 15.81 3.58
N PRO A 108 10.48 16.52 2.50
CA PRO A 108 9.10 16.59 2.08
C PRO A 108 8.58 15.20 1.72
N VAL A 109 7.29 14.95 1.99
CA VAL A 109 6.64 13.66 1.74
C VAL A 109 5.60 13.80 0.65
N LEU A 110 5.69 12.97 -0.39
CA LEU A 110 4.67 12.78 -1.40
C LEU A 110 3.92 11.48 -1.13
N VAL A 111 2.63 11.56 -0.87
CA VAL A 111 1.76 10.39 -0.77
C VAL A 111 1.02 10.22 -2.10
N PHE A 112 1.22 9.07 -2.74
CA PHE A 112 0.57 8.72 -4.00
C PHE A 112 -0.55 7.71 -3.77
N ILE A 113 -1.75 8.06 -4.21
CA ILE A 113 -2.94 7.22 -4.20
C ILE A 113 -3.23 6.84 -5.65
N HIS A 114 -3.13 5.55 -5.97
CA HIS A 114 -3.29 5.11 -7.35
C HIS A 114 -4.72 5.30 -7.87
N GLY A 115 -4.83 5.56 -9.17
CA GLY A 115 -6.11 5.58 -9.89
C GLY A 115 -6.63 4.17 -10.19
N GLY A 116 -7.73 4.11 -10.96
CA GLY A 116 -8.35 2.84 -11.37
C GLY A 116 -9.86 2.81 -11.12
N GLY A 117 -10.49 3.99 -10.94
CA GLY A 117 -11.93 4.13 -10.75
C GLY A 117 -12.47 3.40 -9.52
N PHE A 118 -11.68 3.28 -8.47
CA PHE A 118 -11.96 2.52 -7.25
C PHE A 118 -12.17 1.02 -7.47
N GLN A 119 -11.84 0.49 -8.64
CA GLN A 119 -12.10 -0.90 -9.01
C GLN A 119 -10.84 -1.71 -9.30
N THR A 120 -9.76 -1.05 -9.75
CA THR A 120 -8.55 -1.72 -10.22
C THR A 120 -7.29 -0.98 -9.82
N ASN A 121 -6.13 -1.64 -10.05
CA ASN A 121 -4.79 -1.12 -9.85
C ASN A 121 -4.21 -1.42 -8.45
N TYR A 122 -2.96 -1.05 -8.22
CA TYR A 122 -2.23 -1.33 -6.98
C TYR A 122 -1.02 -0.39 -6.84
N SER A 123 -0.53 -0.19 -5.62
CA SER A 123 0.45 0.83 -5.25
C SER A 123 1.87 0.59 -5.77
N PHE A 124 2.19 -0.60 -6.23
CA PHE A 124 3.53 -0.98 -6.69
C PHE A 124 3.58 -1.37 -8.17
N ALA A 125 2.61 -0.93 -8.96
CA ALA A 125 2.72 -1.00 -10.40
C ALA A 125 3.98 -0.25 -10.86
N PRO A 126 4.72 -0.73 -11.86
CA PRO A 126 6.04 -0.18 -12.23
C PRO A 126 6.07 1.32 -12.48
N GLN A 127 4.99 1.88 -13.01
CA GLN A 127 4.85 3.32 -13.22
C GLN A 127 4.73 4.14 -11.92
N PHE A 128 4.55 3.47 -10.78
CA PHE A 128 4.44 4.10 -9.45
C PHE A 128 5.67 3.85 -8.58
N ASP A 129 6.74 3.30 -9.16
CA ASP A 129 8.01 3.17 -8.45
C ASP A 129 8.53 4.55 -8.05
N GLY A 130 8.73 4.73 -6.75
CA GLY A 130 9.10 6.03 -6.18
C GLY A 130 10.58 6.35 -6.22
N GLU A 131 11.43 5.44 -6.70
CA GLU A 131 12.89 5.57 -6.61
C GLU A 131 13.43 6.84 -7.25
N LEU A 132 13.03 7.12 -8.50
CA LEU A 132 13.53 8.28 -9.26
C LEU A 132 13.11 9.59 -8.60
N MET A 133 11.92 9.68 -8.05
CA MET A 133 11.45 10.85 -7.33
C MET A 133 12.16 10.97 -5.98
N ALA A 134 12.34 9.89 -5.26
CA ALA A 134 13.05 9.88 -4.00
C ALA A 134 14.51 10.32 -4.17
N ALA A 135 15.16 9.95 -5.26
CA ALA A 135 16.50 10.42 -5.57
C ALA A 135 16.62 11.94 -5.73
N GLN A 136 15.50 12.66 -5.88
CA GLN A 136 15.46 14.13 -5.91
C GLN A 136 15.30 14.77 -4.51
N GLY A 137 15.41 14.01 -3.45
CA GLY A 137 15.38 14.55 -2.08
C GLY A 137 14.00 14.56 -1.41
N ILE A 138 13.05 13.74 -1.85
CA ILE A 138 11.73 13.61 -1.24
C ILE A 138 11.48 12.19 -0.72
N VAL A 139 10.59 12.04 0.23
CA VAL A 139 10.06 10.73 0.61
C VAL A 139 8.83 10.44 -0.23
N VAL A 140 8.80 9.32 -0.93
CA VAL A 140 7.65 8.90 -1.73
C VAL A 140 6.95 7.74 -1.02
N VAL A 141 5.65 7.87 -0.80
CA VAL A 141 4.80 6.85 -0.20
C VAL A 141 3.73 6.46 -1.21
N THR A 142 3.60 5.18 -1.50
CA THR A 142 2.49 4.65 -2.31
C THR A 142 1.62 3.75 -1.47
N ILE A 143 0.30 3.86 -1.56
CA ILE A 143 -0.63 3.11 -0.72
C ILE A 143 -1.56 2.23 -1.55
N ASN A 144 -1.84 1.03 -1.06
CA ASN A 144 -3.01 0.26 -1.47
C ASN A 144 -4.22 0.69 -0.64
N TYR A 145 -5.40 0.58 -1.21
CA TYR A 145 -6.68 0.73 -0.52
C TYR A 145 -7.66 -0.33 -1.03
N ARG A 146 -8.72 -0.62 -0.29
CA ARG A 146 -9.72 -1.60 -0.71
C ARG A 146 -10.45 -1.12 -1.95
N LEU A 147 -10.69 -2.04 -2.87
CA LEU A 147 -11.28 -1.76 -4.18
C LEU A 147 -12.64 -2.44 -4.35
N GLY A 148 -13.43 -1.95 -5.31
CA GLY A 148 -14.68 -2.54 -5.73
C GLY A 148 -15.62 -2.82 -4.55
N LEU A 149 -16.20 -4.00 -4.52
CA LEU A 149 -17.14 -4.40 -3.46
C LEU A 149 -16.50 -4.46 -2.06
N PHE A 150 -15.19 -4.68 -1.96
CA PHE A 150 -14.51 -4.77 -0.65
C PHE A 150 -14.31 -3.40 0.02
N GLY A 151 -14.21 -2.33 -0.77
CA GLY A 151 -14.02 -0.97 -0.25
C GLY A 151 -15.27 -0.09 -0.34
N PHE A 152 -16.16 -0.36 -1.32
CA PHE A 152 -17.19 0.58 -1.72
C PHE A 152 -18.60 -0.04 -1.78
N LEU A 153 -18.85 -1.18 -1.12
CA LEU A 153 -20.19 -1.76 -1.02
C LEU A 153 -21.09 -0.92 -0.14
N ALA A 154 -22.11 -0.29 -0.74
CA ALA A 154 -23.18 0.39 -0.02
C ALA A 154 -24.37 -0.59 0.16
N HIS A 155 -24.63 -1.04 1.39
CA HIS A 155 -25.74 -1.91 1.73
C HIS A 155 -26.44 -1.41 3.00
N PRO A 156 -27.78 -1.47 3.09
CA PRO A 156 -28.51 -1.01 4.30
C PRO A 156 -28.01 -1.65 5.59
N ASP A 157 -27.83 -2.96 5.63
CA ASP A 157 -27.40 -3.68 6.83
C ASP A 157 -25.99 -3.20 7.30
N LEU A 158 -25.08 -2.96 6.35
CA LEU A 158 -23.74 -2.43 6.67
C LEU A 158 -23.81 -1.01 7.22
N ARG A 159 -24.76 -0.21 6.75
CA ARG A 159 -25.02 1.12 7.28
C ARG A 159 -25.54 1.04 8.71
N ASP A 160 -26.46 0.11 8.98
CA ASP A 160 -27.08 -0.05 10.30
C ASP A 160 -26.09 -0.63 11.33
N GLU A 161 -25.09 -1.41 10.88
CA GLU A 161 -23.97 -1.87 11.70
C GLU A 161 -22.91 -0.78 11.96
N SER A 162 -22.89 0.28 11.16
CA SER A 162 -21.87 1.33 11.27
C SER A 162 -22.20 2.29 12.41
N PRO A 163 -21.24 2.62 13.30
CA PRO A 163 -21.45 3.59 14.37
C PRO A 163 -21.75 5.01 13.86
N HIS A 164 -21.50 5.26 12.57
CA HIS A 164 -21.71 6.56 11.92
C HIS A 164 -22.88 6.55 10.93
N GLY A 165 -23.62 5.44 10.80
CA GLY A 165 -24.69 5.29 9.82
C GLY A 165 -24.21 5.37 8.37
N LEU A 166 -22.96 5.02 8.09
CA LEU A 166 -22.33 5.10 6.77
C LEU A 166 -21.87 3.72 6.31
N ALA A 167 -21.96 3.47 5.00
CA ALA A 167 -21.39 2.31 4.35
C ALA A 167 -20.92 2.69 2.93
N GLY A 168 -20.00 1.89 2.35
CA GLY A 168 -19.54 2.08 0.97
C GLY A 168 -18.41 3.10 0.80
N THR A 169 -17.72 3.50 1.88
CA THR A 169 -16.61 4.47 1.85
C THR A 169 -15.41 4.02 2.68
N TYR A 170 -15.16 2.71 2.71
CA TYR A 170 -14.05 2.14 3.49
C TYR A 170 -12.84 1.72 2.63
N GLY A 171 -12.86 2.10 1.36
CA GLY A 171 -11.73 1.93 0.44
C GLY A 171 -10.59 2.91 0.65
#